data_d7a0135c6cbc5b31bdbcd308f60f32dc
#
_entry.id   d7a0135c6cbc5b31bdbcd308f60f32dc
#
_cell.length_a   1.000
_cell.length_b   1.000
_cell.length_c   1.000
_cell.angle_alpha   90.00
_cell.angle_beta   90.00
_cell.angle_gamma   90.00
#
_symmetry.space_group_name_H-M   'P 1'
#
loop_
_entity.id
_entity.type
_entity.pdbx_description
1 polymer ?
#
loop_
_entity_poly.entity_id
_entity_poly.type
_entity_poly.pdbx_seq_one_letter_code
_entity_poly.pdbx_strand_id
1 'polypeptide(L)'
;MNQIIIKLFLIVGIGAMIGWITNYIAIKMLFRPYKEMNFLFFKIQGLIPKRRSEIAISIADTVQKELISLKDITSSLNADELEEKMGTVIDKILEEKLESEITKKFPMLAMFLSDEIINKIKSMIKTSILENKETIINMFTNYLEEKVDFKKIIIENVEAFSLEKLEEITYSLAKKELKHIEVIGAILGGIIGVFQFAISLFV
;
A
#
# COMPACT_ATOMS: atom_id res chain seq x y z
N MET A 1 17.12 36.78 45.28
CA MET A 1 16.86 35.33 45.01
C MET A 1 15.72 35.15 44.03
N ASN A 2 14.54 35.76 44.24
CA ASN A 2 13.39 35.58 43.29
C ASN A 2 13.65 36.04 41.88
N GLN A 3 14.40 37.11 41.60
CA GLN A 3 14.68 37.63 40.28
C GLN A 3 15.57 36.67 39.46
N ILE A 4 16.55 36.03 40.06
CA ILE A 4 17.44 35.05 39.41
C ILE A 4 16.66 33.80 39.01
N ILE A 5 15.78 33.30 39.85
CA ILE A 5 14.93 32.15 39.58
C ILE A 5 13.95 32.47 38.46
N ILE A 6 13.32 33.64 38.48
CA ILE A 6 12.42 34.09 37.39
C ILE A 6 13.18 34.19 36.08
N LYS A 7 14.37 34.76 36.07
CA LYS A 7 15.23 34.88 34.86
C LYS A 7 15.59 33.50 34.30
N LEU A 8 15.93 32.52 35.14
CA LEU A 8 16.19 31.15 34.73
C LEU A 8 14.97 30.53 34.04
N PHE A 9 13.80 30.55 34.71
CA PHE A 9 12.59 29.98 34.13
C PHE A 9 12.18 30.64 32.80
N LEU A 10 12.35 31.95 32.68
CA LEU A 10 12.06 32.66 31.44
C LEU A 10 13.01 32.24 30.30
N ILE A 11 14.31 32.20 30.53
CA ILE A 11 15.30 31.84 29.49
C ILE A 11 15.11 30.38 29.07
N VAL A 12 14.97 29.47 30.01
CA VAL A 12 14.74 28.05 29.72
C VAL A 12 13.40 27.82 29.03
N GLY A 13 12.33 28.48 29.48
CA GLY A 13 11.02 28.39 28.84
C GLY A 13 10.99 28.94 27.42
N ILE A 14 11.65 30.09 27.19
CA ILE A 14 11.78 30.64 25.83
C ILE A 14 12.61 29.71 24.94
N GLY A 15 13.72 29.17 25.43
CA GLY A 15 14.54 28.20 24.70
C GLY A 15 13.76 26.95 24.31
N ALA A 16 13.03 26.38 25.27
CA ALA A 16 12.17 25.20 25.03
C ALA A 16 11.08 25.50 23.99
N MET A 17 10.44 26.66 24.10
CA MET A 17 9.39 27.06 23.14
C MET A 17 9.97 27.27 21.74
N ILE A 18 11.12 27.90 21.61
CA ILE A 18 11.79 28.07 20.31
C ILE A 18 12.13 26.71 19.69
N GLY A 19 12.71 25.79 20.46
CA GLY A 19 13.05 24.44 19.98
C GLY A 19 11.82 23.66 19.54
N TRP A 20 10.71 23.74 20.29
CA TRP A 20 9.45 23.12 19.90
C TRP A 20 8.87 23.72 18.62
N ILE A 21 8.76 25.03 18.53
CA ILE A 21 8.21 25.74 17.35
C ILE A 21 9.03 25.44 16.11
N THR A 22 10.36 25.47 16.21
CA THR A 22 11.26 25.19 15.09
C THR A 22 11.03 23.80 14.52
N ASN A 23 10.96 22.78 15.38
CA ASN A 23 10.72 21.41 14.95
C ASN A 23 9.29 21.24 14.41
N TYR A 24 8.28 21.84 15.02
CA TYR A 24 6.91 21.84 14.50
C TYR A 24 6.85 22.43 13.07
N ILE A 25 7.51 23.57 12.84
CA ILE A 25 7.57 24.19 11.50
C ILE A 25 8.32 23.27 10.52
N ALA A 26 9.46 22.69 10.93
CA ALA A 26 10.22 21.77 10.09
C ALA A 26 9.39 20.56 9.67
N ILE A 27 8.65 19.93 10.60
CA ILE A 27 7.75 18.82 10.30
C ILE A 27 6.66 19.25 9.33
N LYS A 28 6.05 20.42 9.54
CA LYS A 28 5.03 20.95 8.64
C LYS A 28 5.57 21.20 7.23
N MET A 29 6.81 21.62 7.11
CA MET A 29 7.50 21.84 5.83
C MET A 29 7.86 20.53 5.10
N LEU A 30 7.81 19.36 5.73
CA LEU A 30 7.91 18.08 5.02
C LEU A 30 6.72 17.87 4.07
N PHE A 31 5.54 18.36 4.44
CA PHE A 31 4.29 18.12 3.71
C PHE A 31 3.84 19.33 2.91
N ARG A 32 4.14 20.54 3.34
CA ARG A 32 3.64 21.82 2.76
C ARG A 32 4.75 22.81 2.52
N PRO A 33 4.62 23.67 1.50
CA PRO A 33 3.50 23.79 0.56
C PRO A 33 3.47 22.67 -0.49
N TYR A 34 2.29 22.34 -1.01
CA TYR A 34 2.10 21.29 -2.01
C TYR A 34 2.69 21.65 -3.37
N LYS A 35 2.58 22.93 -3.74
CA LYS A 35 3.15 23.48 -4.97
C LYS A 35 4.39 24.28 -4.66
N GLU A 36 5.29 24.33 -5.63
CA GLU A 36 6.47 25.18 -5.53
C GLU A 36 6.07 26.66 -5.36
N MET A 37 6.52 27.27 -4.28
CA MET A 37 6.30 28.68 -3.98
C MET A 37 7.63 29.41 -4.02
N ASN A 38 7.65 30.54 -4.71
CA ASN A 38 8.82 31.42 -4.73
C ASN A 38 8.79 32.32 -3.48
N PHE A 39 9.77 32.16 -2.62
CA PHE A 39 9.93 33.00 -1.44
C PHE A 39 11.25 33.79 -1.54
N LEU A 40 11.16 35.06 -1.86
CA LEU A 40 12.29 35.98 -2.15
C LEU A 40 13.26 35.35 -3.19
N PHE A 41 14.33 34.70 -2.72
CA PHE A 41 15.38 34.13 -3.57
C PHE A 41 15.36 32.58 -3.56
N PHE A 42 14.42 31.97 -2.85
CA PHE A 42 14.36 30.52 -2.66
C PHE A 42 13.01 29.97 -3.14
N LYS A 43 13.06 28.77 -3.71
CA LYS A 43 11.88 27.98 -4.04
C LYS A 43 11.60 27.02 -2.90
N ILE A 44 10.42 27.11 -2.31
CA ILE A 44 10.00 26.28 -1.18
C ILE A 44 8.88 25.37 -1.65
N GLN A 45 9.08 24.07 -1.43
CA GLN A 45 8.07 23.03 -1.62
C GLN A 45 8.25 21.97 -0.54
N GLY A 46 7.16 21.37 -0.08
CA GLY A 46 7.23 20.26 0.86
C GLY A 46 8.00 19.08 0.26
N LEU A 47 8.77 18.38 1.10
CA LEU A 47 9.63 17.29 0.65
C LEU A 47 8.81 16.13 0.05
N ILE A 48 7.70 15.77 0.69
CA ILE A 48 6.81 14.70 0.22
C ILE A 48 6.18 15.03 -1.13
N PRO A 49 5.54 16.20 -1.33
CA PRO A 49 5.06 16.61 -2.64
C PRO A 49 6.15 16.65 -3.73
N LYS A 50 7.34 17.12 -3.38
CA LYS A 50 8.47 17.21 -4.30
C LYS A 50 8.97 15.83 -4.77
N ARG A 51 8.97 14.84 -3.88
CA ARG A 51 9.49 13.49 -4.16
C ARG A 51 8.40 12.45 -4.44
N ARG A 52 7.20 12.90 -4.78
CA ARG A 52 6.05 12.02 -5.00
C ARG A 52 6.34 10.85 -5.95
N SER A 53 6.91 11.12 -7.13
CA SER A 53 7.22 10.08 -8.11
C SER A 53 8.32 9.12 -7.62
N GLU A 54 9.33 9.63 -6.91
CA GLU A 54 10.37 8.78 -6.29
C GLU A 54 9.76 7.84 -5.24
N ILE A 55 8.82 8.36 -4.43
CA ILE A 55 8.08 7.57 -3.43
C ILE A 55 7.23 6.51 -4.11
N ALA A 56 6.50 6.87 -5.19
CA ALA A 56 5.68 5.94 -5.94
C ALA A 56 6.51 4.78 -6.52
N ILE A 57 7.65 5.08 -7.12
CA ILE A 57 8.59 4.08 -7.65
C ILE A 57 9.13 3.18 -6.53
N SER A 58 9.56 3.77 -5.41
CA SER A 58 10.10 3.01 -4.28
C SER A 58 9.06 2.06 -3.67
N ILE A 59 7.81 2.53 -3.52
CA ILE A 59 6.70 1.69 -3.07
C ILE A 59 6.46 0.56 -4.06
N ALA A 60 6.40 0.86 -5.36
CA ALA A 60 6.15 -0.13 -6.40
C ALA A 60 7.25 -1.20 -6.44
N ASP A 61 8.52 -0.80 -6.33
CA ASP A 61 9.65 -1.73 -6.30
C ASP A 61 9.61 -2.64 -5.06
N THR A 62 9.27 -2.09 -3.90
CA THR A 62 9.16 -2.88 -2.66
C THR A 62 7.99 -3.85 -2.73
N VAL A 63 6.82 -3.37 -3.15
CA VAL A 63 5.62 -4.21 -3.27
C VAL A 63 5.83 -5.33 -4.30
N GLN A 64 6.43 -5.02 -5.45
CA GLN A 64 6.71 -6.02 -6.48
C GLN A 64 7.70 -7.08 -6.00
N LYS A 65 8.77 -6.69 -5.28
CA LYS A 65 9.82 -7.61 -4.84
C LYS A 65 9.43 -8.44 -3.63
N GLU A 66 8.73 -7.81 -2.66
CA GLU A 66 8.54 -8.38 -1.34
C GLU A 66 7.10 -8.88 -1.09
N LEU A 67 6.11 -8.34 -1.79
CA LEU A 67 4.70 -8.60 -1.48
C LEU A 67 3.91 -9.28 -2.60
N ILE A 68 4.31 -9.11 -3.86
CA ILE A 68 3.59 -9.74 -4.99
C ILE A 68 4.35 -10.97 -5.46
N SER A 69 4.30 -12.04 -4.67
CA SER A 69 4.50 -13.39 -5.18
C SER A 69 3.11 -13.98 -5.48
N LEU A 70 2.73 -14.01 -6.76
CA LEU A 70 1.48 -14.67 -7.16
C LEU A 70 1.48 -16.15 -6.76
N LYS A 71 2.67 -16.77 -6.66
CA LYS A 71 2.82 -18.13 -6.15
C LYS A 71 2.42 -18.24 -4.67
N ASP A 72 2.79 -17.25 -3.84
CA ASP A 72 2.43 -17.26 -2.42
C ASP A 72 0.92 -16.99 -2.25
N ILE A 73 0.34 -16.13 -3.10
CA ILE A 73 -1.11 -15.91 -3.12
C ILE A 73 -1.83 -17.19 -3.52
N THR A 74 -1.40 -17.88 -4.58
CA THR A 74 -2.04 -19.13 -5.01
C THR A 74 -1.83 -20.27 -4.04
N SER A 75 -0.68 -20.36 -3.39
CA SER A 75 -0.41 -21.38 -2.35
C SER A 75 -1.19 -21.15 -1.05
N SER A 76 -1.60 -19.92 -0.77
CA SER A 76 -2.43 -19.59 0.39
C SER A 76 -3.94 -19.80 0.15
N LEU A 77 -4.34 -20.07 -1.09
CA LEU A 77 -5.73 -20.45 -1.39
C LEU A 77 -6.06 -21.81 -0.77
N ASN A 78 -7.19 -21.89 -0.10
CA ASN A 78 -7.67 -23.17 0.42
C ASN A 78 -8.01 -24.09 -0.76
N ALA A 79 -7.22 -25.17 -0.92
CA ALA A 79 -7.34 -26.09 -2.04
C ALA A 79 -8.74 -26.72 -2.11
N ASP A 80 -9.34 -27.05 -0.96
CA ASP A 80 -10.66 -27.70 -0.89
C ASP A 80 -11.77 -26.71 -1.29
N GLU A 81 -11.71 -25.48 -0.80
CA GLU A 81 -12.68 -24.43 -1.16
C GLU A 81 -12.57 -24.04 -2.64
N LEU A 82 -11.36 -24.00 -3.18
CA LEU A 82 -11.14 -23.72 -4.60
C LEU A 82 -11.69 -24.85 -5.47
N GLU A 83 -11.46 -26.11 -5.08
CA GLU A 83 -11.98 -27.28 -5.78
C GLU A 83 -13.51 -27.30 -5.79
N GLU A 84 -14.15 -27.03 -4.65
CA GLU A 84 -15.60 -26.90 -4.53
C GLU A 84 -16.17 -25.83 -5.45
N LYS A 85 -15.57 -24.63 -5.43
CA LYS A 85 -16.00 -23.51 -6.29
C LYS A 85 -15.78 -23.81 -7.77
N MET A 86 -14.64 -24.38 -8.13
CA MET A 86 -14.37 -24.80 -9.50
C MET A 86 -15.38 -25.88 -9.94
N GLY A 87 -15.64 -26.89 -9.10
CA GLY A 87 -16.63 -27.92 -9.36
C GLY A 87 -18.03 -27.37 -9.63
N THR A 88 -18.46 -26.40 -8.82
CA THR A 88 -19.77 -25.74 -8.98
C THR A 88 -19.86 -24.96 -10.32
N VAL A 89 -18.81 -24.23 -10.68
CA VAL A 89 -18.76 -23.48 -11.95
C VAL A 89 -18.76 -24.43 -13.16
N ILE A 90 -17.98 -25.51 -13.07
CA ILE A 90 -17.91 -26.53 -14.12
C ILE A 90 -19.28 -27.22 -14.30
N ASP A 91 -19.92 -27.61 -13.22
CA ASP A 91 -21.27 -28.24 -13.25
C ASP A 91 -22.26 -27.30 -13.96
N LYS A 92 -22.30 -26.02 -13.55
CA LYS A 92 -23.17 -25.02 -14.18
C LYS A 92 -22.93 -24.87 -15.70
N ILE A 93 -21.66 -24.78 -16.10
CA ILE A 93 -21.32 -24.66 -17.53
C ILE A 93 -21.74 -25.94 -18.29
N LEU A 94 -21.52 -27.12 -17.73
CA LEU A 94 -21.85 -28.38 -18.35
C LEU A 94 -23.36 -28.56 -18.44
N GLU A 95 -24.14 -28.21 -17.40
CA GLU A 95 -25.59 -28.27 -17.43
C GLU A 95 -26.20 -27.31 -18.45
N GLU A 96 -25.73 -26.06 -18.50
CA GLU A 96 -26.31 -25.05 -19.38
C GLU A 96 -25.92 -25.22 -20.85
N LYS A 97 -24.73 -25.77 -21.15
CA LYS A 97 -24.20 -25.73 -22.51
C LYS A 97 -23.98 -27.09 -23.17
N LEU A 98 -23.63 -28.14 -22.41
CA LEU A 98 -23.19 -29.38 -23.04
C LEU A 98 -24.27 -29.99 -23.94
N GLU A 99 -25.50 -30.15 -23.45
CA GLU A 99 -26.60 -30.72 -24.23
C GLU A 99 -26.97 -29.87 -25.43
N SER A 100 -27.04 -28.55 -25.24
CA SER A 100 -27.38 -27.64 -26.32
C SER A 100 -26.31 -27.60 -27.44
N GLU A 101 -25.04 -27.70 -27.08
CA GLU A 101 -23.94 -27.72 -28.04
C GLU A 101 -23.85 -29.07 -28.78
N ILE A 102 -24.09 -30.20 -28.08
CA ILE A 102 -24.17 -31.54 -28.71
C ILE A 102 -25.32 -31.58 -29.69
N THR A 103 -26.51 -31.13 -29.31
CA THR A 103 -27.68 -31.12 -30.15
C THR A 103 -27.50 -30.23 -31.39
N LYS A 104 -26.86 -29.05 -31.25
CA LYS A 104 -26.60 -28.12 -32.37
C LYS A 104 -25.54 -28.64 -33.33
N LYS A 105 -24.42 -29.15 -32.83
CA LYS A 105 -23.25 -29.50 -33.63
C LYS A 105 -23.31 -30.92 -34.16
N PHE A 106 -23.97 -31.83 -33.42
CA PHE A 106 -24.03 -33.26 -33.71
C PHE A 106 -25.43 -33.82 -33.52
N PRO A 107 -26.45 -33.36 -34.28
CA PRO A 107 -27.85 -33.74 -34.07
C PRO A 107 -28.09 -35.23 -34.21
N MET A 108 -27.34 -35.93 -35.06
CA MET A 108 -27.44 -37.41 -35.17
C MET A 108 -26.91 -38.12 -33.93
N LEU A 109 -25.85 -37.61 -33.29
CA LEU A 109 -25.34 -38.18 -32.03
C LEU A 109 -26.29 -37.92 -30.89
N ALA A 110 -26.95 -36.76 -30.83
CA ALA A 110 -27.90 -36.44 -29.79
C ALA A 110 -29.07 -37.42 -29.70
N MET A 111 -29.46 -38.04 -30.83
CA MET A 111 -30.53 -39.06 -30.87
C MET A 111 -30.12 -40.41 -30.23
N PHE A 112 -28.82 -40.66 -30.08
CA PHE A 112 -28.28 -41.90 -29.52
C PHE A 112 -27.72 -41.74 -28.10
N LEU A 113 -27.60 -40.49 -27.61
CA LEU A 113 -27.11 -40.22 -26.28
C LEU A 113 -28.23 -40.27 -25.26
N SER A 114 -28.19 -41.26 -24.40
CA SER A 114 -29.06 -41.32 -23.22
C SER A 114 -28.56 -40.34 -22.18
N ASP A 115 -29.46 -39.92 -21.26
CA ASP A 115 -29.12 -39.04 -20.12
C ASP A 115 -27.98 -39.63 -19.28
N GLU A 116 -27.91 -40.97 -19.16
CA GLU A 116 -26.85 -41.68 -18.43
C GLU A 116 -25.47 -41.44 -19.10
N ILE A 117 -25.41 -41.51 -20.44
CA ILE A 117 -24.18 -41.25 -21.19
C ILE A 117 -23.77 -39.76 -21.06
N ILE A 118 -24.72 -38.85 -21.16
CA ILE A 118 -24.49 -37.41 -21.00
C ILE A 118 -23.93 -37.12 -19.59
N ASN A 119 -24.52 -37.65 -18.54
CA ASN A 119 -24.06 -37.49 -17.17
C ASN A 119 -22.66 -38.08 -16.94
N LYS A 120 -22.36 -39.23 -17.60
CA LYS A 120 -21.02 -39.83 -17.57
C LYS A 120 -19.98 -38.92 -18.24
N ILE A 121 -20.33 -38.31 -19.37
CA ILE A 121 -19.47 -37.33 -20.06
C ILE A 121 -19.26 -36.12 -19.18
N LYS A 122 -20.32 -35.56 -18.56
CA LYS A 122 -20.23 -34.43 -17.63
C LYS A 122 -19.25 -34.75 -16.48
N SER A 123 -19.40 -35.91 -15.85
CA SER A 123 -18.52 -36.33 -14.74
C SER A 123 -17.07 -36.51 -15.18
N MET A 124 -16.82 -37.13 -16.36
CA MET A 124 -15.46 -37.29 -16.88
C MET A 124 -14.78 -35.95 -17.16
N ILE A 125 -15.48 -34.98 -17.77
CA ILE A 125 -14.96 -33.65 -18.03
C ILE A 125 -14.63 -32.93 -16.72
N LYS A 126 -15.56 -32.97 -15.77
CA LYS A 126 -15.38 -32.39 -14.43
C LYS A 126 -14.14 -32.93 -13.75
N THR A 127 -14.03 -34.25 -13.66
CA THR A 127 -12.91 -34.95 -13.03
C THR A 127 -11.59 -34.55 -13.70
N SER A 128 -11.54 -34.62 -15.04
CA SER A 128 -10.32 -34.25 -15.78
C SER A 128 -9.89 -32.80 -15.55
N ILE A 129 -10.82 -31.86 -15.42
CA ILE A 129 -10.49 -30.46 -15.12
C ILE A 129 -9.97 -30.32 -13.70
N LEU A 130 -10.63 -30.97 -12.72
CA LEU A 130 -10.23 -30.91 -11.31
C LEU A 130 -8.88 -31.62 -11.06
N GLU A 131 -8.61 -32.72 -11.72
CA GLU A 131 -7.28 -33.35 -11.66
C GLU A 131 -6.15 -32.47 -12.20
N ASN A 132 -6.44 -31.61 -13.17
CA ASN A 132 -5.47 -30.69 -13.76
C ASN A 132 -5.54 -29.26 -13.18
N LYS A 133 -6.25 -29.06 -12.06
CA LYS A 133 -6.46 -27.73 -11.45
C LYS A 133 -5.17 -26.97 -11.18
N GLU A 134 -4.14 -27.64 -10.64
CA GLU A 134 -2.85 -27.01 -10.35
C GLU A 134 -2.15 -26.52 -11.62
N THR A 135 -2.21 -27.29 -12.70
CA THR A 135 -1.64 -26.90 -13.99
C THR A 135 -2.34 -25.67 -14.55
N ILE A 136 -3.67 -25.62 -14.44
CA ILE A 136 -4.47 -24.48 -14.91
C ILE A 136 -4.14 -23.21 -14.09
N ILE A 137 -4.07 -23.36 -12.76
CA ILE A 137 -3.74 -22.27 -11.85
C ILE A 137 -2.33 -21.74 -12.13
N ASN A 138 -1.34 -22.62 -12.25
CA ASN A 138 0.04 -22.25 -12.54
C ASN A 138 0.17 -21.55 -13.90
N MET A 139 -0.52 -22.05 -14.92
CA MET A 139 -0.52 -21.42 -16.24
C MET A 139 -1.11 -20.00 -16.19
N PHE A 140 -2.20 -19.81 -15.45
CA PHE A 140 -2.83 -18.51 -15.28
C PHE A 140 -1.94 -17.56 -14.46
N THR A 141 -1.32 -18.06 -13.39
CA THR A 141 -0.39 -17.29 -12.54
C THR A 141 0.81 -16.82 -13.35
N ASN A 142 1.44 -17.71 -14.12
CA ASN A 142 2.58 -17.36 -14.97
C ASN A 142 2.16 -16.34 -16.05
N TYR A 143 0.97 -16.49 -16.63
CA TYR A 143 0.44 -15.53 -17.59
C TYR A 143 0.26 -14.13 -16.96
N LEU A 144 -0.25 -14.05 -15.74
CA LEU A 144 -0.37 -12.78 -15.02
C LEU A 144 1.01 -12.17 -14.73
N GLU A 145 1.98 -12.97 -14.28
CA GLU A 145 3.35 -12.51 -14.01
C GLU A 145 4.02 -11.94 -15.26
N GLU A 146 3.80 -12.55 -16.43
CA GLU A 146 4.39 -12.10 -17.69
C GLU A 146 3.69 -10.88 -18.32
N LYS A 147 2.37 -10.76 -18.16
CA LYS A 147 1.56 -9.79 -18.89
C LYS A 147 1.12 -8.60 -18.09
N VAL A 148 1.07 -8.73 -16.76
CA VAL A 148 0.61 -7.64 -15.89
C VAL A 148 1.81 -6.91 -15.30
N ASP A 149 2.00 -5.66 -15.70
CA ASP A 149 3.00 -4.78 -15.13
C ASP A 149 2.46 -4.20 -13.79
N PHE A 150 2.58 -5.01 -12.72
CA PHE A 150 2.17 -4.60 -11.38
C PHE A 150 2.88 -3.33 -10.91
N LYS A 151 4.16 -3.17 -11.28
CA LYS A 151 4.92 -1.97 -10.94
C LYS A 151 4.26 -0.71 -11.51
N LYS A 152 3.91 -0.75 -12.80
CA LYS A 152 3.23 0.35 -13.47
C LYS A 152 1.89 0.68 -12.82
N ILE A 153 1.08 -0.35 -12.52
CA ILE A 153 -0.23 -0.18 -11.88
C ILE A 153 -0.07 0.50 -10.51
N ILE A 154 0.92 0.09 -9.71
CA ILE A 154 1.16 0.67 -8.38
C ILE A 154 1.61 2.13 -8.52
N ILE A 155 2.54 2.42 -9.43
CA ILE A 155 3.01 3.79 -9.67
C ILE A 155 1.83 4.69 -10.06
N GLU A 156 1.02 4.28 -11.04
CA GLU A 156 -0.14 5.04 -11.51
C GLU A 156 -1.15 5.29 -10.38
N ASN A 157 -1.42 4.28 -9.54
CA ASN A 157 -2.32 4.43 -8.40
C ASN A 157 -1.76 5.38 -7.33
N VAL A 158 -0.49 5.28 -6.98
CA VAL A 158 0.14 6.18 -5.98
C VAL A 158 0.21 7.61 -6.52
N GLU A 159 0.52 7.78 -7.80
CA GLU A 159 0.51 9.08 -8.46
C GLU A 159 -0.91 9.66 -8.65
N ALA A 160 -1.95 8.84 -8.64
CA ALA A 160 -3.33 9.29 -8.67
C ALA A 160 -3.84 9.81 -7.30
N PHE A 161 -3.20 9.46 -6.19
CA PHE A 161 -3.59 10.00 -4.89
C PHE A 161 -3.45 11.52 -4.86
N SER A 162 -4.36 12.21 -4.19
CA SER A 162 -4.17 13.64 -3.93
C SER A 162 -2.99 13.85 -2.97
N LEU A 163 -2.38 15.04 -3.01
CA LEU A 163 -1.28 15.36 -2.10
C LEU A 163 -1.73 15.39 -0.65
N GLU A 164 -3.01 15.74 -0.41
CA GLU A 164 -3.67 15.66 0.88
C GLU A 164 -3.74 14.22 1.39
N LYS A 165 -4.07 13.27 0.49
CA LYS A 165 -4.15 11.85 0.85
C LYS A 165 -2.78 11.26 1.15
N LEU A 166 -1.76 11.65 0.40
CA LEU A 166 -0.38 11.28 0.69
C LEU A 166 0.11 11.85 2.03
N GLU A 167 -0.22 13.13 2.32
CA GLU A 167 0.06 13.75 3.63
C GLU A 167 -0.63 12.96 4.76
N GLU A 168 -1.92 12.66 4.60
CA GLU A 168 -2.71 11.91 5.60
C GLU A 168 -2.09 10.54 5.90
N ILE A 169 -1.79 9.76 4.85
CA ILE A 169 -1.21 8.43 5.00
C ILE A 169 0.16 8.52 5.67
N THR A 170 1.05 9.36 5.15
CA THR A 170 2.42 9.49 5.68
C THR A 170 2.40 10.01 7.11
N TYR A 171 1.57 11.03 7.39
CA TYR A 171 1.44 11.59 8.73
C TYR A 171 0.86 10.59 9.71
N SER A 172 -0.14 9.80 9.31
CA SER A 172 -0.75 8.78 10.19
C SER A 172 0.26 7.70 10.59
N LEU A 173 1.13 7.29 9.66
CA LEU A 173 2.18 6.30 9.91
C LEU A 173 3.28 6.83 10.83
N ALA A 174 3.70 8.08 10.64
CA ALA A 174 4.83 8.70 11.36
C ALA A 174 4.40 9.64 12.49
N LYS A 175 3.11 9.75 12.80
CA LYS A 175 2.57 10.73 13.77
C LYS A 175 3.25 10.68 15.14
N LYS A 176 3.52 9.48 15.63
CA LYS A 176 4.12 9.26 16.94
C LYS A 176 5.58 9.71 16.95
N GLU A 177 6.32 9.37 15.92
CA GLU A 177 7.73 9.70 15.72
C GLU A 177 7.90 11.21 15.52
N LEU A 178 7.05 11.81 14.69
CA LEU A 178 7.07 13.26 14.45
C LEU A 178 6.81 14.04 15.72
N LYS A 179 5.86 13.59 16.55
CA LYS A 179 5.59 14.22 17.85
C LYS A 179 6.76 14.09 18.83
N HIS A 180 7.49 12.97 18.80
CA HIS A 180 8.71 12.82 19.60
C HIS A 180 9.77 13.83 19.18
N ILE A 181 9.93 14.12 17.87
CA ILE A 181 10.87 15.11 17.37
C ILE A 181 10.51 16.50 17.93
N GLU A 182 9.23 16.88 17.96
CA GLU A 182 8.79 18.16 18.55
C GLU A 182 9.18 18.26 20.05
N VAL A 183 8.94 17.19 20.81
CA VAL A 183 9.26 17.13 22.23
C VAL A 183 10.78 17.20 22.45
N ILE A 184 11.57 16.46 21.67
CA ILE A 184 13.04 16.51 21.75
C ILE A 184 13.52 17.92 21.45
N GLY A 185 12.93 18.63 20.48
CA GLY A 185 13.23 20.03 20.21
C GLY A 185 13.00 20.93 21.43
N ALA A 186 11.89 20.74 22.13
CA ALA A 186 11.61 21.48 23.37
C ALA A 186 12.66 21.20 24.46
N ILE A 187 13.03 19.93 24.65
CA ILE A 187 14.03 19.53 25.65
C ILE A 187 15.40 20.14 25.31
N LEU A 188 15.86 20.01 24.07
CA LEU A 188 17.12 20.56 23.62
C LEU A 188 17.14 22.09 23.73
N GLY A 189 16.06 22.77 23.33
CA GLY A 189 15.91 24.21 23.50
C GLY A 189 15.96 24.64 24.97
N GLY A 190 15.34 23.86 25.87
CA GLY A 190 15.43 24.05 27.31
C GLY A 190 16.88 23.92 27.85
N ILE A 191 17.59 22.87 27.43
CA ILE A 191 19.01 22.66 27.78
C ILE A 191 19.86 23.85 27.34
N ILE A 192 19.69 24.30 26.08
CA ILE A 192 20.36 25.50 25.58
C ILE A 192 20.03 26.71 26.44
N GLY A 193 18.78 26.88 26.83
CA GLY A 193 18.35 27.94 27.76
C GLY A 193 19.08 27.91 29.11
N VAL A 194 19.33 26.70 29.67
CA VAL A 194 20.12 26.55 30.89
C VAL A 194 21.56 27.05 30.69
N PHE A 195 22.21 26.68 29.58
CA PHE A 195 23.54 27.16 29.24
C PHE A 195 23.59 28.68 29.03
N GLN A 196 22.61 29.25 28.32
CA GLN A 196 22.47 30.68 28.14
C GLN A 196 22.31 31.43 29.48
N PHE A 197 21.49 30.87 30.38
CA PHE A 197 21.36 31.44 31.71
C PHE A 197 22.68 31.38 32.49
N ALA A 198 23.40 30.25 32.47
CA ALA A 198 24.70 30.15 33.12
C ALA A 198 25.70 31.22 32.59
N ILE A 199 25.79 31.38 31.28
CA ILE A 199 26.63 32.43 30.68
C ILE A 199 26.19 33.83 31.14
N SER A 200 24.87 34.06 31.23
CA SER A 200 24.32 35.37 31.64
C SER A 200 24.58 35.76 33.11
N LEU A 201 25.15 34.85 33.91
CA LEU A 201 25.60 35.15 35.28
C LEU A 201 27.03 35.66 35.34
N PHE A 202 27.82 35.47 34.27
CA PHE A 202 29.21 35.93 34.15
C PHE A 202 29.37 37.21 33.34
N VAL A 203 28.31 37.61 32.67
CA VAL A 203 28.23 38.87 31.91
C VAL A 203 27.28 39.85 32.57
#